data_58d59d16bd38294197099e6688504dc5
#
_entry.id   58d59d16bd38294197099e6688504dc5
#
_cell.length_a   1.000
_cell.length_b   1.000
_cell.length_c   1.000
_cell.angle_alpha   90.00
_cell.angle_beta   90.00
_cell.angle_gamma   90.00
#
_symmetry.space_group_name_H-M   'P 1'
#
loop_
_entity.id
_entity.type
_entity.pdbx_description
1 polymer ?
#
loop_
_entity_poly.entity_id
_entity_poly.type
_entity_poly.pdbx_seq_one_letter_code
_entity_poly.pdbx_strand_id
1 'polypeptide(L)'
;MSITEHRRPSLFRSFCITLVLLLSLGLCGCKAQPEADTFFFQYEGYFAAPVSSTLTVAITGFSTKEACAAVFQNAASMSFEGNDAVRIQKFSIEPHESIGAYSACVVRATLAFETAGVTDATALCVQFRDGSEQTYPIGTWTFDVQDAPDHAELLNVWSSPASNRVGNMFPYHYELLDRAASIRSIQYGPDQIADVADGITVYDGVAEGKLALSGDAPVRLIRPRIKVEQNGEAYSVYGICCYCGALDVTEADIQAAQDAASRTA
;
A
#
# COMPACT_ATOMS: atom_id res chain seq x y z
N MET A 1 26.86 70.79 45.35
CA MET A 1 27.45 69.45 45.59
C MET A 1 26.41 68.38 45.22
N SER A 2 26.47 67.90 43.99
CA SER A 2 25.45 66.99 43.46
C SER A 2 26.14 65.65 43.22
N ILE A 3 25.67 64.63 43.88
CA ILE A 3 26.18 63.26 43.79
C ILE A 3 25.35 62.52 42.72
N THR A 4 25.98 62.21 41.58
CA THR A 4 25.42 61.43 40.51
C THR A 4 25.60 59.93 40.83
N GLU A 5 24.54 59.29 41.13
CA GLU A 5 24.48 57.84 41.36
C GLU A 5 24.50 57.09 40.03
N HIS A 6 25.61 56.41 39.72
CA HIS A 6 25.78 55.54 38.57
C HIS A 6 25.08 54.20 38.85
N ARG A 7 23.91 54.04 38.26
CA ARG A 7 23.24 52.71 38.18
C ARG A 7 24.01 51.79 37.21
N ARG A 8 24.71 50.80 37.74
CA ARG A 8 25.21 49.65 36.94
C ARG A 8 24.07 48.82 36.47
N PRO A 9 23.89 48.57 35.14
CA PRO A 9 22.91 47.61 34.65
C PRO A 9 23.36 46.20 35.02
N SER A 10 22.44 45.43 35.62
CA SER A 10 22.70 44.14 36.21
C SER A 10 23.03 43.09 35.16
N LEU A 11 24.30 42.75 35.01
CA LEU A 11 24.81 41.56 34.30
C LEU A 11 24.02 40.27 34.72
N PHE A 12 23.47 40.28 35.94
CA PHE A 12 22.66 39.19 36.48
C PHE A 12 21.33 38.98 35.73
N ARG A 13 20.68 40.04 35.24
CA ARG A 13 19.44 39.91 34.45
C ARG A 13 19.68 39.32 33.09
N SER A 14 20.75 39.68 32.41
CA SER A 14 21.14 39.11 31.11
C SER A 14 21.49 37.62 31.25
N PHE A 15 22.20 37.23 32.29
CA PHE A 15 22.57 35.83 32.53
C PHE A 15 21.36 34.93 32.81
N CYS A 16 20.39 35.41 33.60
CA CYS A 16 19.16 34.66 33.86
C CYS A 16 18.29 34.47 32.60
N ILE A 17 18.21 35.49 31.72
CA ILE A 17 17.43 35.36 30.45
C ILE A 17 18.10 34.38 29.50
N THR A 18 19.42 34.38 29.39
CA THR A 18 20.17 33.46 28.55
C THR A 18 20.09 32.03 29.07
N LEU A 19 20.10 31.83 30.39
CA LEU A 19 19.96 30.52 31.01
C LEU A 19 18.54 29.94 30.83
N VAL A 20 17.51 30.77 30.92
CA VAL A 20 16.10 30.35 30.67
C VAL A 20 15.89 29.99 29.18
N LEU A 21 16.49 30.76 28.26
CA LEU A 21 16.46 30.45 26.82
C LEU A 21 17.20 29.14 26.48
N LEU A 22 18.35 28.88 27.09
CA LEU A 22 19.09 27.63 26.93
C LEU A 22 18.34 26.40 27.53
N LEU A 23 17.67 26.59 28.67
CA LEU A 23 16.83 25.54 29.27
C LEU A 23 15.57 25.27 28.47
N SER A 24 14.96 26.29 27.84
CA SER A 24 13.78 26.07 26.97
C SER A 24 14.14 25.42 25.63
N LEU A 25 15.33 25.63 25.09
CA LEU A 25 15.85 24.93 23.92
C LEU A 25 16.26 23.47 24.21
N GLY A 26 16.69 23.19 25.45
CA GLY A 26 17.01 21.81 25.88
C GLY A 26 15.79 20.95 26.19
N LEU A 27 14.59 21.55 26.37
CA LEU A 27 13.35 20.84 26.60
C LEU A 27 12.56 20.51 25.31
N CYS A 28 13.01 20.97 24.14
CA CYS A 28 12.63 20.40 22.84
C CYS A 28 13.41 19.11 22.60
N GLY A 29 13.51 18.23 23.61
CA GLY A 29 13.88 16.84 23.38
C GLY A 29 12.87 16.28 22.41
N CYS A 30 13.34 15.81 21.25
CA CYS A 30 12.56 14.92 20.40
C CYS A 30 11.99 13.83 21.34
N LYS A 31 10.71 13.92 21.67
CA LYS A 31 10.01 12.77 22.22
C LYS A 31 10.16 11.72 21.13
N ALA A 32 10.97 10.70 21.37
CA ALA A 32 10.96 9.53 20.51
C ALA A 32 9.49 9.14 20.40
N GLN A 33 8.96 9.18 19.18
CA GLN A 33 7.60 8.76 18.91
C GLN A 33 7.51 7.31 19.36
N PRO A 34 6.50 6.91 20.15
CA PRO A 34 6.40 5.53 20.58
C PRO A 34 6.35 4.63 19.35
N GLU A 35 7.18 3.59 19.34
CA GLU A 35 7.16 2.59 18.27
C GLU A 35 5.78 1.93 18.22
N ALA A 36 5.25 1.72 17.02
CA ALA A 36 3.99 1.01 16.85
C ALA A 36 4.17 -0.46 17.25
N ASP A 37 3.38 -0.91 18.22
CA ASP A 37 3.44 -2.29 18.70
C ASP A 37 2.85 -3.28 17.70
N THR A 38 1.85 -2.84 16.95
CA THR A 38 1.15 -3.61 15.91
C THR A 38 1.01 -2.74 14.67
N PHE A 39 1.34 -3.29 13.51
CA PHE A 39 1.37 -2.54 12.25
C PHE A 39 1.24 -3.49 11.04
N PHE A 40 0.95 -2.94 9.87
CA PHE A 40 1.00 -3.67 8.60
C PHE A 40 2.26 -3.36 7.82
N PHE A 41 2.67 -4.31 6.99
CA PHE A 41 3.66 -4.05 5.95
C PHE A 41 3.12 -2.98 4.99
N GLN A 42 4.00 -2.14 4.46
CA GLN A 42 3.62 -1.06 3.56
C GLN A 42 3.67 -1.54 2.12
N TYR A 43 2.54 -1.43 1.43
CA TYR A 43 2.41 -1.83 0.03
C TYR A 43 2.12 -0.62 -0.85
N GLU A 44 2.66 -0.62 -2.06
CA GLU A 44 2.12 0.19 -3.15
C GLU A 44 1.13 -0.68 -3.92
N GLY A 45 -0.15 -0.28 -3.96
CA GLY A 45 -1.22 -1.04 -4.58
C GLY A 45 -1.79 -0.34 -5.81
N TYR A 46 -2.00 -1.08 -6.90
CA TYR A 46 -2.84 -0.66 -8.02
C TYR A 46 -3.85 -1.76 -8.34
N PHE A 47 -5.14 -1.42 -8.27
CA PHE A 47 -6.22 -2.38 -8.44
C PHE A 47 -7.21 -1.88 -9.47
N ALA A 48 -7.06 -2.31 -10.72
CA ALA A 48 -8.09 -2.10 -11.73
C ALA A 48 -9.21 -3.10 -11.55
N ALA A 49 -10.46 -2.66 -11.58
CA ALA A 49 -11.61 -3.51 -11.39
C ALA A 49 -12.87 -2.98 -12.09
N PRO A 50 -13.79 -3.84 -12.53
CA PRO A 50 -15.13 -3.41 -12.90
C PRO A 50 -15.97 -3.16 -11.64
N VAL A 51 -16.93 -2.23 -11.72
CA VAL A 51 -17.97 -2.03 -10.69
C VAL A 51 -18.70 -3.37 -10.43
N SER A 52 -19.13 -3.57 -9.19
CA SER A 52 -19.82 -4.78 -8.73
C SER A 52 -18.98 -6.05 -8.75
N SER A 53 -17.68 -5.96 -8.94
CA SER A 53 -16.75 -7.09 -8.83
C SER A 53 -16.15 -7.20 -7.43
N THR A 54 -15.47 -8.32 -7.18
CA THR A 54 -14.74 -8.55 -5.93
C THR A 54 -13.32 -9.03 -6.21
N LEU A 55 -12.42 -8.77 -5.26
CA LEU A 55 -11.04 -9.23 -5.27
C LEU A 55 -10.60 -9.65 -3.86
N THR A 56 -9.95 -10.78 -3.73
CA THR A 56 -9.31 -11.14 -2.45
C THR A 56 -7.83 -10.76 -2.50
N VAL A 57 -7.41 -9.99 -1.51
CA VAL A 57 -6.00 -9.61 -1.29
C VAL A 57 -5.53 -10.15 0.05
N ALA A 58 -4.22 -10.35 0.18
CA ALA A 58 -3.59 -10.74 1.44
C ALA A 58 -2.56 -9.68 1.82
N ILE A 59 -2.61 -9.22 3.06
CA ILE A 59 -1.65 -8.27 3.63
C ILE A 59 -1.07 -8.85 4.91
N THR A 60 0.19 -8.55 5.16
CA THR A 60 0.90 -9.06 6.33
C THR A 60 0.90 -8.02 7.44
N GLY A 61 0.43 -8.42 8.62
CA GLY A 61 0.51 -7.66 9.85
C GLY A 61 1.60 -8.22 10.76
N PHE A 62 2.15 -7.38 11.61
CA PHE A 62 3.19 -7.69 12.58
C PHE A 62 2.84 -7.15 13.96
N SER A 63 3.37 -7.81 14.99
CA SER A 63 3.29 -7.34 16.37
C SER A 63 4.57 -7.68 17.12
N THR A 64 5.03 -6.76 17.99
CA THR A 64 6.21 -6.92 18.85
C THR A 64 5.88 -7.41 20.26
N LYS A 65 4.62 -7.27 20.70
CA LYS A 65 4.22 -7.55 22.10
C LYS A 65 3.42 -8.81 22.27
N GLU A 66 2.57 -9.15 21.31
CA GLU A 66 1.66 -10.29 21.40
C GLU A 66 1.52 -10.99 20.05
N ALA A 67 0.85 -12.14 20.03
CA ALA A 67 0.60 -12.82 18.77
C ALA A 67 -0.26 -11.94 17.84
N CYS A 68 0.30 -11.56 16.69
CA CYS A 68 -0.35 -10.67 15.71
C CYS A 68 -1.77 -11.14 15.35
N ALA A 69 -1.95 -12.44 15.12
CA ALA A 69 -3.26 -13.00 14.84
C ALA A 69 -4.26 -12.79 15.99
N ALA A 70 -3.82 -12.82 17.26
CA ALA A 70 -4.72 -12.62 18.40
C ALA A 70 -5.23 -11.18 18.46
N VAL A 71 -4.42 -10.18 18.10
CA VAL A 71 -4.84 -8.78 17.98
C VAL A 71 -6.01 -8.66 17.02
N PHE A 72 -5.82 -9.12 15.79
CA PHE A 72 -6.80 -8.95 14.73
C PHE A 72 -7.99 -9.92 14.78
N GLN A 73 -7.90 -11.05 15.50
CA GLN A 73 -9.05 -11.96 15.72
C GLN A 73 -10.20 -11.30 16.47
N ASN A 74 -9.92 -10.23 17.23
CA ASN A 74 -10.94 -9.43 17.91
C ASN A 74 -11.55 -8.34 17.02
N ALA A 75 -11.11 -8.18 15.78
CA ALA A 75 -11.71 -7.25 14.84
C ALA A 75 -13.17 -7.65 14.53
N ALA A 76 -14.05 -6.66 14.55
CA ALA A 76 -15.45 -6.78 14.18
C ALA A 76 -15.65 -6.39 12.69
N SER A 77 -14.96 -5.34 12.24
CA SER A 77 -14.97 -4.86 10.86
C SER A 77 -13.65 -4.21 10.50
N MET A 78 -13.41 -4.13 9.20
CA MET A 78 -12.30 -3.39 8.60
C MET A 78 -12.83 -2.55 7.45
N SER A 79 -12.30 -1.34 7.30
CA SER A 79 -12.60 -0.43 6.18
C SER A 79 -11.35 0.35 5.77
N PHE A 80 -11.36 0.92 4.58
CA PHE A 80 -10.32 1.86 4.17
C PHE A 80 -10.65 3.24 4.71
N GLU A 81 -9.65 3.93 5.27
CA GLU A 81 -9.82 5.30 5.74
C GLU A 81 -10.13 6.24 4.57
N GLY A 82 -11.26 6.97 4.68
CA GLY A 82 -11.65 7.99 3.71
C GLY A 82 -11.99 7.47 2.31
N ASN A 83 -12.23 6.16 2.12
CA ASN A 83 -12.57 5.56 0.83
C ASN A 83 -13.87 4.75 0.91
N ASP A 84 -14.95 5.31 0.34
CA ASP A 84 -16.26 4.67 0.28
C ASP A 84 -16.52 3.94 -1.06
N ALA A 85 -15.62 4.07 -2.04
CA ALA A 85 -15.77 3.43 -3.35
C ALA A 85 -15.43 1.93 -3.33
N VAL A 86 -14.61 1.53 -2.35
CA VAL A 86 -14.17 0.15 -2.18
C VAL A 86 -14.40 -0.29 -0.74
N ARG A 87 -15.21 -1.32 -0.55
CA ARG A 87 -15.55 -1.85 0.77
C ARG A 87 -14.87 -3.19 1.03
N ILE A 88 -14.39 -3.39 2.25
CA ILE A 88 -13.96 -4.71 2.73
C ILE A 88 -15.22 -5.49 3.13
N GLN A 89 -15.63 -6.44 2.29
CA GLN A 89 -16.86 -7.20 2.47
C GLN A 89 -16.73 -8.30 3.54
N LYS A 90 -15.56 -8.94 3.57
CA LYS A 90 -15.19 -9.96 4.56
C LYS A 90 -13.69 -10.04 4.70
N PHE A 91 -13.23 -10.55 5.83
CA PHE A 91 -11.82 -10.83 6.06
C PHE A 91 -11.64 -12.10 6.91
N SER A 92 -10.45 -12.66 6.86
CA SER A 92 -9.99 -13.72 7.76
C SER A 92 -8.56 -13.44 8.21
N ILE A 93 -8.21 -13.94 9.39
CA ILE A 93 -6.89 -13.76 9.99
C ILE A 93 -6.24 -15.14 10.10
N GLU A 94 -5.07 -15.29 9.50
CA GLU A 94 -4.28 -16.52 9.51
C GLU A 94 -2.96 -16.24 10.25
N PRO A 95 -2.61 -17.01 11.29
CA PRO A 95 -1.27 -16.93 11.89
C PRO A 95 -0.20 -17.22 10.83
N HIS A 96 0.92 -16.52 10.91
CA HIS A 96 2.08 -16.74 10.06
C HIS A 96 3.33 -16.93 10.90
N GLU A 97 4.40 -17.49 10.32
CA GLU A 97 5.66 -17.67 11.01
C GLU A 97 6.24 -16.33 11.46
N SER A 98 6.80 -16.33 12.69
CA SER A 98 7.46 -15.15 13.23
C SER A 98 8.78 -14.90 12.49
N ILE A 99 9.12 -13.64 12.30
CA ILE A 99 10.38 -13.21 11.70
C ILE A 99 11.16 -12.43 12.77
N GLY A 100 12.23 -13.02 13.28
CA GLY A 100 12.99 -12.45 14.38
C GLY A 100 12.12 -12.19 15.61
N ALA A 101 12.05 -10.94 16.07
CA ALA A 101 11.25 -10.50 17.22
C ALA A 101 9.77 -10.25 16.88
N TYR A 102 9.37 -10.33 15.61
CA TYR A 102 8.03 -9.97 15.15
C TYR A 102 7.15 -11.21 15.01
N SER A 103 6.03 -11.23 15.72
CA SER A 103 4.94 -12.16 15.43
C SER A 103 4.20 -11.69 14.19
N ALA A 104 3.94 -12.56 13.24
CA ALA A 104 3.29 -12.23 11.97
C ALA A 104 1.91 -12.88 11.83
N CYS A 105 1.04 -12.23 11.05
CA CYS A 105 -0.22 -12.78 10.61
C CYS A 105 -0.56 -12.29 9.19
N VAL A 106 -1.39 -13.05 8.48
CA VAL A 106 -1.92 -12.65 7.18
C VAL A 106 -3.39 -12.32 7.33
N VAL A 107 -3.77 -11.12 6.93
CA VAL A 107 -5.16 -10.68 6.79
C VAL A 107 -5.56 -10.88 5.34
N ARG A 108 -6.48 -11.82 5.08
CA ARG A 108 -7.10 -11.99 3.77
C ARG A 108 -8.40 -11.18 3.73
N ALA A 109 -8.43 -10.13 2.93
CA ALA A 109 -9.57 -9.25 2.78
C ALA A 109 -10.21 -9.44 1.39
N THR A 110 -11.53 -9.60 1.34
CA THR A 110 -12.30 -9.55 0.09
C THR A 110 -12.83 -8.13 -0.09
N LEU A 111 -12.31 -7.46 -1.10
CA LEU A 111 -12.70 -6.13 -1.53
C LEU A 111 -13.91 -6.22 -2.43
N ALA A 112 -14.89 -5.32 -2.26
CA ALA A 112 -16.01 -5.12 -3.17
C ALA A 112 -15.87 -3.72 -3.79
N PHE A 113 -15.87 -3.64 -5.11
CA PHE A 113 -15.73 -2.41 -5.88
C PHE A 113 -17.13 -1.87 -6.20
N GLU A 114 -17.56 -0.80 -5.53
CA GLU A 114 -18.96 -0.36 -5.53
C GLU A 114 -19.21 0.86 -6.43
N THR A 115 -18.24 1.75 -6.55
CA THR A 115 -18.40 3.02 -7.27
C THR A 115 -17.27 3.23 -8.26
N ALA A 116 -17.61 3.57 -9.51
CA ALA A 116 -16.63 3.88 -10.55
C ALA A 116 -15.85 5.17 -10.21
N GLY A 117 -14.58 5.18 -10.56
CA GLY A 117 -13.66 6.28 -10.33
C GLY A 117 -12.27 5.79 -9.93
N VAL A 118 -11.34 6.74 -9.84
CA VAL A 118 -10.00 6.49 -9.29
C VAL A 118 -9.96 7.08 -7.88
N THR A 119 -9.66 6.23 -6.91
CA THR A 119 -9.60 6.62 -5.49
C THR A 119 -8.40 5.97 -4.82
N ASP A 120 -7.88 6.61 -3.79
CA ASP A 120 -6.74 6.11 -3.02
C ASP A 120 -7.16 5.74 -1.59
N ALA A 121 -6.38 4.83 -0.98
CA ALA A 121 -6.41 4.57 0.44
C ALA A 121 -4.98 4.41 0.95
N THR A 122 -4.70 4.93 2.15
CA THR A 122 -3.38 4.85 2.78
C THR A 122 -3.40 4.10 4.10
N ALA A 123 -4.58 3.86 4.65
CA ALA A 123 -4.74 3.20 5.94
C ALA A 123 -6.01 2.33 6.01
N LEU A 124 -5.98 1.36 6.91
CA LEU A 124 -7.12 0.56 7.33
C LEU A 124 -7.62 1.04 8.70
N CYS A 125 -8.92 1.31 8.80
CA CYS A 125 -9.63 1.44 10.06
C CYS A 125 -10.11 0.06 10.50
N VAL A 126 -9.70 -0.37 11.67
CA VAL A 126 -10.12 -1.63 12.29
C VAL A 126 -10.99 -1.32 13.50
N GLN A 127 -12.25 -1.73 13.45
CA GLN A 127 -13.14 -1.66 14.58
C GLN A 127 -13.09 -3.00 15.33
N PHE A 128 -12.81 -2.96 16.62
CA PHE A 128 -12.75 -4.14 17.47
C PHE A 128 -14.10 -4.41 18.17
N ARG A 129 -14.29 -5.65 18.64
CA ARG A 129 -15.53 -6.09 19.30
C ARG A 129 -15.81 -5.39 20.63
N ASP A 130 -14.79 -4.83 21.27
CA ASP A 130 -14.94 -4.01 22.49
C ASP A 130 -15.40 -2.57 22.20
N GLY A 131 -15.59 -2.23 20.93
CA GLY A 131 -16.00 -0.90 20.45
C GLY A 131 -14.84 0.07 20.22
N SER A 132 -13.60 -0.33 20.49
CA SER A 132 -12.43 0.48 20.14
C SER A 132 -12.19 0.47 18.63
N GLU A 133 -11.56 1.54 18.14
CA GLU A 133 -11.16 1.68 16.74
C GLU A 133 -9.69 2.07 16.66
N GLN A 134 -8.99 1.51 15.69
CA GLN A 134 -7.59 1.84 15.43
C GLN A 134 -7.33 1.91 13.93
N THR A 135 -6.57 2.91 13.52
CA THR A 135 -6.14 3.11 12.14
C THR A 135 -4.71 2.60 11.96
N TYR A 136 -4.50 1.83 10.90
CA TYR A 136 -3.22 1.22 10.56
C TYR A 136 -2.80 1.63 9.16
N PRO A 137 -1.65 2.31 8.99
CA PRO A 137 -1.08 2.56 7.67
C PRO A 137 -0.78 1.27 6.91
N ILE A 138 -1.06 1.26 5.60
CA ILE A 138 -0.85 0.11 4.71
C ILE A 138 -0.02 0.44 3.47
N GLY A 139 0.49 1.67 3.36
CA GLY A 139 1.07 2.23 2.15
C GLY A 139 0.02 2.90 1.26
N THR A 140 0.31 3.09 -0.01
CA THR A 140 -0.61 3.78 -0.93
C THR A 140 -1.27 2.78 -1.86
N TRP A 141 -2.59 2.68 -1.81
CA TRP A 141 -3.39 1.79 -2.65
C TRP A 141 -4.28 2.63 -3.55
N THR A 142 -4.11 2.52 -4.86
CA THR A 142 -4.96 3.15 -5.87
C THR A 142 -5.95 2.14 -6.43
N PHE A 143 -7.22 2.48 -6.37
CA PHE A 143 -8.32 1.72 -6.96
C PHE A 143 -8.82 2.42 -8.22
N ASP A 144 -8.67 1.78 -9.37
CA ASP A 144 -9.16 2.24 -10.67
C ASP A 144 -10.40 1.43 -11.05
N VAL A 145 -11.55 1.87 -10.56
CA VAL A 145 -12.83 1.19 -10.74
C VAL A 145 -13.54 1.73 -11.97
N GLN A 146 -13.90 0.85 -12.90
CA GLN A 146 -14.50 1.21 -14.17
C GLN A 146 -15.96 0.74 -14.25
N ASP A 147 -16.83 1.60 -14.77
CA ASP A 147 -18.21 1.23 -15.15
C ASP A 147 -18.18 0.56 -16.53
N ALA A 148 -17.51 -0.57 -16.61
CA ALA A 148 -17.36 -1.35 -17.83
C ALA A 148 -17.24 -2.83 -17.46
N PRO A 149 -17.86 -3.74 -18.20
CA PRO A 149 -17.79 -5.17 -17.92
C PRO A 149 -16.37 -5.70 -18.07
N ASP A 150 -16.10 -6.81 -17.39
CA ASP A 150 -14.90 -7.62 -17.59
C ASP A 150 -15.14 -8.58 -18.76
N HIS A 151 -14.31 -8.48 -19.78
CA HIS A 151 -14.34 -9.36 -20.95
C HIS A 151 -13.29 -10.46 -20.82
N ALA A 152 -13.31 -11.18 -19.70
CA ALA A 152 -12.37 -12.26 -19.38
C ALA A 152 -12.38 -13.38 -20.44
N GLU A 153 -13.45 -13.51 -21.22
CA GLU A 153 -13.57 -14.46 -22.33
C GLU A 153 -12.62 -14.16 -23.50
N LEU A 154 -12.04 -12.97 -23.57
CA LEU A 154 -11.10 -12.58 -24.64
C LEU A 154 -9.66 -12.98 -24.36
N LEU A 155 -9.32 -13.21 -23.09
CA LEU A 155 -7.92 -13.32 -22.68
C LEU A 155 -7.75 -14.39 -21.60
N ASN A 156 -6.89 -15.36 -21.85
CA ASN A 156 -6.43 -16.26 -20.82
C ASN A 156 -5.29 -15.57 -20.04
N VAL A 157 -5.52 -15.30 -18.76
CA VAL A 157 -4.57 -14.68 -17.86
C VAL A 157 -3.90 -15.78 -17.06
N TRP A 158 -2.67 -16.12 -17.41
CA TRP A 158 -1.88 -17.07 -16.64
C TRP A 158 -1.44 -16.44 -15.33
N SER A 159 -1.37 -17.26 -14.28
CA SER A 159 -0.89 -16.77 -12.98
C SER A 159 0.47 -16.12 -13.15
N SER A 160 0.55 -14.84 -12.88
CA SER A 160 1.83 -14.17 -12.84
C SER A 160 2.63 -14.75 -11.68
N PRO A 161 3.85 -15.23 -11.91
CA PRO A 161 4.70 -15.69 -10.83
C PRO A 161 4.97 -14.50 -9.92
N ALA A 162 4.77 -14.68 -8.62
CA ALA A 162 5.32 -13.77 -7.64
C ALA A 162 6.84 -13.65 -7.88
N SER A 163 7.35 -12.44 -8.01
CA SER A 163 8.77 -12.23 -8.28
C SER A 163 9.54 -12.19 -6.97
N ASN A 164 10.40 -13.19 -6.72
CA ASN A 164 11.28 -13.25 -5.54
C ASN A 164 12.43 -12.25 -5.55
N ARG A 165 12.48 -11.34 -6.53
CA ARG A 165 13.58 -10.38 -6.61
C ARG A 165 13.04 -8.97 -6.42
N VAL A 166 13.73 -8.21 -5.59
CA VAL A 166 13.67 -6.75 -5.60
C VAL A 166 13.98 -6.31 -7.02
N GLY A 167 12.97 -6.28 -7.84
CA GLY A 167 13.05 -5.85 -9.22
C GLY A 167 11.83 -5.00 -9.46
N ASN A 168 12.07 -3.74 -9.82
CA ASN A 168 11.03 -2.82 -10.23
C ASN A 168 10.42 -3.27 -11.57
N MET A 169 9.92 -4.52 -11.61
CA MET A 169 9.39 -5.13 -12.82
C MET A 169 8.06 -5.83 -12.54
N PHE A 170 7.07 -5.53 -13.36
CA PHE A 170 5.79 -6.23 -13.40
C PHE A 170 5.84 -7.29 -14.50
N PRO A 171 5.88 -8.60 -14.18
CA PRO A 171 5.83 -9.67 -15.16
C PRO A 171 4.40 -9.85 -15.66
N TYR A 172 4.24 -10.12 -16.96
CA TYR A 172 2.96 -10.44 -17.57
C TYR A 172 3.06 -11.62 -18.53
N HIS A 173 1.97 -12.40 -18.60
CA HIS A 173 1.78 -13.46 -19.58
C HIS A 173 0.29 -13.58 -19.87
N TYR A 174 -0.12 -13.23 -21.09
CA TYR A 174 -1.50 -13.21 -21.55
C TYR A 174 -1.62 -13.91 -22.89
N GLU A 175 -2.63 -14.76 -23.03
CA GLU A 175 -2.92 -15.48 -24.28
C GLU A 175 -4.29 -15.04 -24.80
N LEU A 176 -4.33 -14.54 -26.04
CA LEU A 176 -5.57 -14.19 -26.72
C LEU A 176 -6.34 -15.46 -27.09
N LEU A 177 -7.59 -15.52 -26.66
CA LEU A 177 -8.48 -16.66 -26.95
C LEU A 177 -9.14 -16.57 -28.33
N ASP A 178 -9.11 -15.36 -28.94
CA ASP A 178 -9.56 -15.14 -30.31
C ASP A 178 -8.43 -14.54 -31.16
N ARG A 179 -8.13 -15.14 -32.31
CA ARG A 179 -7.10 -14.66 -33.25
C ARG A 179 -7.47 -13.32 -33.93
N ALA A 180 -8.74 -12.96 -33.93
CA ALA A 180 -9.19 -11.64 -34.40
C ALA A 180 -8.98 -10.52 -33.39
N ALA A 181 -8.67 -10.86 -32.14
CA ALA A 181 -8.38 -9.92 -31.08
C ALA A 181 -6.91 -9.52 -31.06
N SER A 182 -6.61 -8.34 -30.49
CA SER A 182 -5.24 -7.86 -30.27
C SER A 182 -5.15 -7.09 -28.96
N ILE A 183 -4.08 -7.30 -28.19
CA ILE A 183 -3.79 -6.49 -27.02
C ILE A 183 -3.32 -5.10 -27.50
N ARG A 184 -3.88 -4.04 -26.92
CA ARG A 184 -3.52 -2.65 -27.22
C ARG A 184 -2.62 -2.06 -26.17
N SER A 185 -2.99 -2.23 -24.90
CA SER A 185 -2.21 -1.70 -23.79
C SER A 185 -2.42 -2.51 -22.51
N ILE A 186 -1.47 -2.38 -21.59
CA ILE A 186 -1.55 -2.89 -20.22
C ILE A 186 -1.35 -1.69 -19.30
N GLN A 187 -2.37 -1.39 -18.48
CA GLN A 187 -2.26 -0.42 -17.40
C GLN A 187 -1.99 -1.18 -16.10
N TYR A 188 -0.88 -0.86 -15.44
CA TYR A 188 -0.37 -1.56 -14.26
C TYR A 188 0.02 -0.62 -13.12
N GLY A 189 -0.40 0.65 -13.22
CA GLY A 189 -0.27 1.70 -12.22
C GLY A 189 -1.13 2.90 -12.60
N PRO A 190 -1.30 3.90 -11.71
CA PRO A 190 -2.11 5.08 -11.98
C PRO A 190 -1.70 5.78 -13.29
N ASP A 191 -0.38 5.99 -13.46
CA ASP A 191 0.23 6.66 -14.60
C ASP A 191 1.12 5.71 -15.42
N GLN A 192 1.02 4.39 -15.18
CA GLN A 192 1.87 3.39 -15.82
C GLN A 192 1.05 2.59 -16.83
N ILE A 193 1.19 2.96 -18.09
CA ILE A 193 0.55 2.30 -19.23
C ILE A 193 1.64 1.90 -20.21
N ALA A 194 1.66 0.64 -20.61
CA ALA A 194 2.47 0.15 -21.71
C ALA A 194 1.60 -0.14 -22.91
N ASP A 195 1.96 0.42 -24.05
CA ASP A 195 1.32 0.16 -25.33
C ASP A 195 2.12 -0.85 -26.16
N VAL A 196 1.45 -1.51 -27.10
CA VAL A 196 2.12 -2.42 -28.04
C VAL A 196 3.23 -1.71 -28.84
N ALA A 197 3.04 -0.41 -29.12
CA ALA A 197 4.04 0.40 -29.81
C ALA A 197 5.32 0.63 -28.98
N ASP A 198 5.21 0.55 -27.63
CA ASP A 198 6.25 0.97 -26.69
C ASP A 198 6.92 -0.19 -25.93
N GLY A 199 6.62 -1.45 -26.29
CA GLY A 199 7.36 -2.57 -25.68
C GLY A 199 6.57 -3.82 -25.29
N ILE A 200 5.26 -3.91 -25.57
CA ILE A 200 4.54 -5.17 -25.45
C ILE A 200 4.82 -6.02 -26.70
N THR A 201 5.48 -7.15 -26.50
CA THR A 201 5.69 -8.12 -27.58
C THR A 201 4.54 -9.11 -27.60
N VAL A 202 3.87 -9.22 -28.74
CA VAL A 202 2.84 -10.25 -28.97
C VAL A 202 3.31 -11.17 -30.09
N TYR A 203 3.40 -12.46 -29.80
CA TYR A 203 3.77 -13.47 -30.78
C TYR A 203 2.78 -14.63 -30.75
N ASP A 204 2.19 -14.94 -31.89
CA ASP A 204 1.17 -16.01 -32.08
C ASP A 204 0.03 -15.95 -31.04
N GLY A 205 -0.47 -14.75 -30.76
CA GLY A 205 -1.54 -14.51 -29.79
C GLY A 205 -1.10 -14.49 -28.33
N VAL A 206 0.18 -14.67 -28.03
CA VAL A 206 0.72 -14.60 -26.66
C VAL A 206 1.49 -13.30 -26.46
N ALA A 207 1.14 -12.59 -25.39
CA ALA A 207 1.90 -11.44 -24.91
C ALA A 207 2.60 -11.81 -23.60
N GLU A 208 3.93 -11.76 -23.60
CA GLU A 208 4.70 -12.03 -22.39
C GLU A 208 5.87 -11.06 -22.24
N GLY A 209 6.26 -10.80 -21.02
CA GLY A 209 7.39 -9.92 -20.74
C GLY A 209 7.40 -9.37 -19.33
N LYS A 210 8.15 -8.27 -19.18
CA LYS A 210 8.28 -7.54 -17.92
C LYS A 210 8.23 -6.05 -18.21
N LEU A 211 7.41 -5.32 -17.46
CA LEU A 211 7.28 -3.87 -17.53
C LEU A 211 7.98 -3.23 -16.33
N ALA A 212 8.68 -2.14 -16.56
CA ALA A 212 9.35 -1.41 -15.50
C ALA A 212 8.32 -0.76 -14.56
N LEU A 213 8.53 -0.89 -13.26
CA LEU A 213 7.75 -0.22 -12.23
C LEU A 213 8.50 1.04 -11.78
N SER A 214 7.80 2.14 -11.61
CA SER A 214 8.34 3.38 -11.05
C SER A 214 8.25 3.36 -9.53
N GLY A 215 9.13 4.11 -8.84
CA GLY A 215 9.13 4.24 -7.38
C GLY A 215 9.92 3.14 -6.66
N ASP A 216 10.06 3.28 -5.34
CA ASP A 216 10.97 2.50 -4.49
C ASP A 216 10.23 1.59 -3.48
N ALA A 217 8.92 1.38 -3.65
CA ALA A 217 8.17 0.53 -2.74
C ALA A 217 8.73 -0.91 -2.75
N PRO A 218 9.00 -1.50 -1.57
CA PRO A 218 9.63 -2.81 -1.47
C PRO A 218 8.71 -3.92 -2.00
N VAL A 219 7.40 -3.77 -1.84
CA VAL A 219 6.40 -4.72 -2.36
C VAL A 219 5.23 -3.98 -2.98
N ARG A 220 4.78 -4.48 -4.13
CA ARG A 220 3.62 -3.96 -4.84
C ARG A 220 2.56 -5.02 -5.05
N LEU A 221 1.32 -4.59 -4.99
CA LEU A 221 0.13 -5.39 -5.31
C LEU A 221 -0.48 -4.81 -6.59
N ILE A 222 -0.42 -5.54 -7.68
CA ILE A 222 -0.86 -5.03 -8.98
C ILE A 222 -1.93 -5.95 -9.57
N ARG A 223 -3.14 -5.41 -9.75
CA ARG A 223 -4.16 -5.99 -10.61
C ARG A 223 -4.31 -5.12 -11.84
N PRO A 224 -3.74 -5.50 -12.99
CA PRO A 224 -3.72 -4.67 -14.19
C PRO A 224 -5.05 -4.65 -14.92
N ARG A 225 -5.25 -3.60 -15.75
CA ARG A 225 -6.27 -3.55 -16.79
C ARG A 225 -5.60 -3.72 -18.16
N ILE A 226 -6.09 -4.67 -18.93
CA ILE A 226 -5.62 -4.95 -20.27
C ILE A 226 -6.68 -4.44 -21.26
N LYS A 227 -6.28 -3.60 -22.21
CA LYS A 227 -7.13 -3.19 -23.33
C LYS A 227 -6.94 -4.15 -24.49
N VAL A 228 -8.03 -4.77 -24.88
CA VAL A 228 -8.10 -5.70 -26.02
C VAL A 228 -8.98 -5.09 -27.09
N GLU A 229 -8.56 -5.10 -28.34
CA GLU A 229 -9.38 -4.72 -29.49
C GLU A 229 -9.80 -5.96 -30.25
N GLN A 230 -11.08 -6.04 -30.58
CA GLN A 230 -11.66 -7.10 -31.39
C GLN A 230 -12.69 -6.47 -32.33
N ASN A 231 -12.59 -6.73 -33.64
CA ASN A 231 -13.50 -6.22 -34.66
C ASN A 231 -13.65 -4.68 -34.67
N GLY A 232 -12.60 -3.94 -34.27
CA GLY A 232 -12.60 -2.48 -34.20
C GLY A 232 -13.21 -1.90 -32.92
N GLU A 233 -13.66 -2.73 -31.99
CA GLU A 233 -14.14 -2.33 -30.67
C GLU A 233 -13.11 -2.62 -29.58
N ALA A 234 -13.02 -1.72 -28.60
CA ALA A 234 -12.08 -1.83 -27.48
C ALA A 234 -12.78 -2.35 -26.22
N TYR A 235 -12.23 -3.38 -25.65
CA TYR A 235 -12.71 -4.06 -24.44
C TYR A 235 -11.69 -3.95 -23.29
N SER A 236 -12.18 -4.06 -22.05
CA SER A 236 -11.33 -4.16 -20.88
C SER A 236 -11.34 -5.59 -20.33
N VAL A 237 -10.14 -6.12 -20.06
CA VAL A 237 -9.94 -7.36 -19.31
C VAL A 237 -9.14 -7.02 -18.07
N TYR A 238 -9.51 -7.58 -16.93
CA TYR A 238 -8.83 -7.32 -15.66
C TYR A 238 -8.00 -8.54 -15.29
N GLY A 239 -6.71 -8.31 -15.07
CA GLY A 239 -5.79 -9.36 -14.71
C GLY A 239 -6.00 -9.90 -13.28
N ILE A 240 -5.22 -10.88 -12.92
CA ILE A 240 -5.12 -11.35 -11.54
C ILE A 240 -4.24 -10.38 -10.73
N CYS A 241 -4.43 -10.35 -9.41
CA CYS A 241 -3.57 -9.58 -8.54
C CYS A 241 -2.21 -10.26 -8.37
N CYS A 242 -1.15 -9.56 -8.72
CA CYS A 242 0.23 -10.02 -8.66
C CYS A 242 0.97 -9.35 -7.52
N TYR A 243 1.81 -10.10 -6.83
CA TYR A 243 2.78 -9.58 -5.88
C TYR A 243 4.11 -9.35 -6.62
N CYS A 244 4.59 -8.11 -6.60
CA CYS A 244 5.86 -7.73 -7.22
C CYS A 244 6.79 -7.13 -6.17
N GLY A 245 8.01 -7.67 -6.00
CA GLY A 245 8.99 -7.17 -5.04
C GLY A 245 9.59 -8.27 -4.16
N ALA A 246 10.13 -7.89 -3.00
CA ALA A 246 10.75 -8.82 -2.07
C ALA A 246 9.69 -9.74 -1.45
N LEU A 247 9.72 -11.02 -1.78
CA LEU A 247 8.92 -12.04 -1.10
C LEU A 247 9.61 -12.54 0.17
N ASP A 248 10.94 -12.47 0.22
CA ASP A 248 11.75 -12.78 1.40
C ASP A 248 11.90 -11.52 2.25
N VAL A 249 10.86 -11.19 3.01
CA VAL A 249 10.84 -10.04 3.92
C VAL A 249 11.86 -10.26 5.03
N THR A 250 12.79 -9.32 5.20
CA THR A 250 13.81 -9.34 6.25
C THR A 250 13.36 -8.57 7.49
N GLU A 251 14.03 -8.78 8.63
CA GLU A 251 13.79 -7.95 9.84
C GLU A 251 13.99 -6.45 9.57
N ALA A 252 14.93 -6.09 8.70
CA ALA A 252 15.17 -4.70 8.33
C ALA A 252 13.98 -4.08 7.56
N ASP A 253 13.34 -4.86 6.67
CA ASP A 253 12.15 -4.42 5.95
C ASP A 253 10.96 -4.23 6.91
N ILE A 254 10.84 -5.12 7.89
CA ILE A 254 9.79 -5.05 8.92
C ILE A 254 10.02 -3.83 9.82
N GLN A 255 11.27 -3.58 10.25
CA GLN A 255 11.62 -2.40 11.04
C GLN A 255 11.30 -1.11 10.27
N ALA A 256 11.61 -1.04 8.98
CA ALA A 256 11.28 0.11 8.14
C ALA A 256 9.75 0.34 8.05
N ALA A 257 8.95 -0.74 8.00
CA ALA A 257 7.49 -0.66 8.03
C ALA A 257 6.97 -0.17 9.39
N GLN A 258 7.56 -0.64 10.50
CA GLN A 258 7.25 -0.19 11.86
C GLN A 258 7.56 1.31 12.05
N ASP A 259 8.72 1.75 11.57
CA ASP A 259 9.12 3.15 11.60
C ASP A 259 8.17 4.04 10.77
N ALA A 260 7.70 3.55 9.64
CA ALA A 260 6.71 4.25 8.81
C ALA A 260 5.35 4.35 9.54
N ALA A 261 4.87 3.28 10.14
CA ALA A 261 3.64 3.26 10.93
C ALA A 261 3.70 4.20 12.14
N SER A 262 4.87 4.24 12.82
CA SER A 262 5.09 5.11 13.99
C SER A 262 5.08 6.59 13.66
N ARG A 263 5.38 6.99 12.40
CA ARG A 263 5.34 8.39 11.95
C ARG A 263 3.95 8.91 11.63
N THR A 264 3.01 8.02 11.39
CA THR A 264 1.63 8.35 10.99
C THR A 264 0.62 8.19 12.13
N ALA A 265 1.00 7.58 13.24
CA ALA A 265 0.24 7.46 14.48
C ALA A 265 0.42 8.72 15.36
#